data_7ad26c1ec0b35882333a42a73e8dd7ee
#
_entry.id   7ad26c1ec0b35882333a42a73e8dd7ee
#
_cell.length_a   1.000
_cell.length_b   1.000
_cell.length_c   1.000
_cell.angle_alpha   90.00
_cell.angle_beta   90.00
_cell.angle_gamma   90.00
#
_symmetry.space_group_name_H-M   'P 1'
#
loop_
_entity.id
_entity.type
_entity.pdbx_description
1 polymer ?
#
loop_
_entity_poly.entity_id
_entity_poly.type
_entity_poly.pdbx_seq_one_letter_code
_entity_poly.pdbx_strand_id
1 'polypeptide(L)'
;MNNMKTISSVVENYIKNKPFLSTALSEGIINLTSLSRVIKPEIELILKKKIRSGAIVMALKRISSSLEFTSTHKIIRVLKNIGDITVRSNLIDYSFKVSDSLLSCQSKFLSEIDNPQLFFYTSSRGVTESNIIISDEMKEKMETYFGKEVLIKKTDNLSSISIKLPEENISIPGVYYFIFQKMSWEGINIIE
;
A
#
# COMPACT_ATOMS: atom_id res chain seq x y z
N MET A 1 12.85 -15.67 31.87
CA MET A 1 12.00 -14.75 32.62
C MET A 1 10.61 -14.71 31.97
N ASN A 2 9.61 -15.25 32.66
CA ASN A 2 8.23 -15.25 32.16
C ASN A 2 7.68 -13.81 32.20
N ASN A 3 7.66 -13.15 31.08
CA ASN A 3 7.11 -11.79 30.99
C ASN A 3 5.59 -11.89 31.17
N MET A 4 5.11 -11.57 32.37
CA MET A 4 3.70 -11.66 32.75
C MET A 4 2.90 -10.75 31.80
N LYS A 5 2.10 -11.33 30.87
CA LYS A 5 1.28 -10.57 29.94
C LYS A 5 0.24 -9.75 30.72
N THR A 6 0.39 -8.44 30.70
CA THR A 6 -0.58 -7.51 31.30
C THR A 6 -1.71 -7.22 30.29
N ILE A 7 -2.87 -6.79 30.78
CA ILE A 7 -3.97 -6.35 29.89
C ILE A 7 -3.46 -5.27 28.93
N SER A 8 -2.68 -4.33 29.44
CA SER A 8 -2.13 -3.23 28.66
C SER A 8 -1.22 -3.71 27.55
N SER A 9 -0.27 -4.61 27.85
CA SER A 9 0.68 -5.10 26.85
C SER A 9 -0.01 -5.94 25.76
N VAL A 10 -1.05 -6.71 26.11
CA VAL A 10 -1.79 -7.51 25.14
C VAL A 10 -2.65 -6.62 24.24
N VAL A 11 -3.35 -5.63 24.81
CA VAL A 11 -4.14 -4.66 24.04
C VAL A 11 -3.22 -3.84 23.12
N GLU A 12 -2.06 -3.41 23.61
CA GLU A 12 -1.09 -2.67 22.81
C GLU A 12 -0.59 -3.48 21.61
N ASN A 13 -0.18 -4.73 21.84
CA ASN A 13 0.25 -5.61 20.74
C ASN A 13 -0.88 -5.90 19.74
N TYR A 14 -2.11 -6.06 20.24
CA TYR A 14 -3.29 -6.25 19.40
C TYR A 14 -3.49 -5.07 18.44
N ILE A 15 -3.41 -3.85 18.97
CA ILE A 15 -3.58 -2.62 18.17
C ILE A 15 -2.41 -2.41 17.22
N LYS A 16 -1.15 -2.58 17.67
CA LYS A 16 0.04 -2.42 16.83
C LYS A 16 0.05 -3.34 15.60
N ASN A 17 -0.53 -4.53 15.73
CA ASN A 17 -0.63 -5.49 14.62
C ASN A 17 -1.82 -5.22 13.68
N LYS A 18 -2.60 -4.17 13.94
CA LYS A 18 -3.75 -3.78 13.13
C LYS A 18 -3.63 -2.28 12.74
N PRO A 19 -2.88 -1.96 11.67
CA PRO A 19 -2.56 -0.58 11.31
C PRO A 19 -3.79 0.33 11.19
N PHE A 20 -4.89 -0.18 10.63
CA PHE A 20 -6.14 0.55 10.51
C PHE A 20 -6.70 0.97 11.89
N LEU A 21 -6.73 0.06 12.86
CA LEU A 21 -7.19 0.39 14.22
C LEU A 21 -6.23 1.36 14.91
N SER A 22 -4.94 1.20 14.69
CA SER A 22 -3.91 2.08 15.23
C SER A 22 -4.13 3.53 14.77
N THR A 23 -4.34 3.73 13.47
CA THR A 23 -4.61 5.06 12.90
C THR A 23 -5.93 5.64 13.41
N ALA A 24 -7.02 4.88 13.32
CA ALA A 24 -8.34 5.35 13.74
C ALA A 24 -8.40 5.67 15.26
N LEU A 25 -7.57 4.99 16.07
CA LEU A 25 -7.41 5.28 17.49
C LEU A 25 -6.64 6.60 17.70
N SER A 26 -5.55 6.81 16.97
CA SER A 26 -4.75 8.04 17.06
C SER A 26 -5.52 9.26 16.59
N GLU A 27 -6.35 9.12 15.55
CA GLU A 27 -7.21 10.18 15.05
C GLU A 27 -8.47 10.43 15.92
N GLY A 28 -8.71 9.61 16.95
CA GLY A 28 -9.85 9.77 17.85
C GLY A 28 -11.23 9.44 17.24
N ILE A 29 -11.27 8.82 16.07
CA ILE A 29 -12.51 8.51 15.35
C ILE A 29 -13.19 7.21 15.78
N ILE A 30 -12.57 6.47 16.71
CA ILE A 30 -13.11 5.20 17.24
C ILE A 30 -13.73 5.40 18.62
N ASN A 31 -14.95 4.88 18.79
CA ASN A 31 -15.54 4.73 20.11
C ASN A 31 -14.83 3.62 20.90
N LEU A 32 -14.06 4.00 21.93
CA LEU A 32 -13.26 3.08 22.73
C LEU A 32 -14.09 2.00 23.45
N THR A 33 -15.33 2.34 23.87
CA THR A 33 -16.23 1.39 24.53
C THR A 33 -16.71 0.33 23.55
N SER A 34 -17.07 0.73 22.34
CA SER A 34 -17.47 -0.20 21.29
C SER A 34 -16.31 -1.09 20.86
N LEU A 35 -15.13 -0.51 20.62
CA LEU A 35 -13.92 -1.27 20.31
C LEU A 35 -13.58 -2.26 21.42
N SER A 36 -13.67 -1.84 22.69
CA SER A 36 -13.38 -2.74 23.83
C SER A 36 -14.25 -3.98 23.84
N ARG A 37 -15.54 -3.86 23.45
CA ARG A 37 -16.46 -5.01 23.36
C ARG A 37 -16.04 -5.98 22.25
N VAL A 38 -15.65 -5.44 21.12
CA VAL A 38 -15.22 -6.22 19.94
C VAL A 38 -13.97 -7.03 20.23
N ILE A 39 -12.95 -6.40 20.84
CA ILE A 39 -11.66 -7.05 21.06
C ILE A 39 -11.59 -7.91 22.32
N LYS A 40 -12.52 -7.72 23.27
CA LYS A 40 -12.53 -8.40 24.57
C LYS A 40 -12.40 -9.93 24.49
N PRO A 41 -13.16 -10.64 23.63
CA PRO A 41 -13.06 -12.10 23.55
C PRO A 41 -11.65 -12.58 23.21
N GLU A 42 -10.98 -11.90 22.28
CA GLU A 42 -9.63 -12.26 21.84
C GLU A 42 -8.58 -11.95 22.94
N ILE A 43 -8.74 -10.83 23.63
CA ILE A 43 -7.85 -10.47 24.73
C ILE A 43 -8.01 -11.43 25.92
N GLU A 44 -9.24 -11.86 26.24
CA GLU A 44 -9.52 -12.87 27.27
C GLU A 44 -8.90 -14.22 26.92
N LEU A 45 -8.95 -14.62 25.63
CA LEU A 45 -8.33 -15.84 25.13
C LEU A 45 -6.81 -15.81 25.33
N ILE A 46 -6.16 -14.70 24.97
CA ILE A 46 -4.71 -14.53 25.10
C ILE A 46 -4.29 -14.53 26.57
N LEU A 47 -5.06 -13.88 27.43
CA LEU A 47 -4.76 -13.77 28.87
C LEU A 47 -5.23 -14.99 29.69
N LYS A 48 -6.04 -15.87 29.08
CA LYS A 48 -6.66 -17.03 29.73
C LYS A 48 -7.43 -16.68 31.01
N LYS A 49 -8.05 -15.50 31.04
CA LYS A 49 -8.87 -15.01 32.15
C LYS A 49 -9.91 -14.02 31.72
N LYS A 50 -11.03 -13.96 32.46
CA LYS A 50 -12.06 -12.92 32.25
C LYS A 50 -11.55 -11.55 32.69
N ILE A 51 -11.85 -10.51 31.91
CA ILE A 51 -11.47 -9.13 32.19
C ILE A 51 -12.66 -8.19 32.10
N ARG A 52 -12.61 -7.07 32.82
CA ARG A 52 -13.64 -6.02 32.71
C ARG A 52 -13.38 -5.16 31.47
N SER A 53 -14.44 -4.87 30.72
CA SER A 53 -14.34 -3.99 29.53
C SER A 53 -13.71 -2.63 29.86
N GLY A 54 -13.96 -2.07 31.04
CA GLY A 54 -13.34 -0.82 31.48
C GLY A 54 -11.80 -0.88 31.53
N ALA A 55 -11.21 -2.04 31.88
CA ALA A 55 -9.76 -2.19 31.85
C ALA A 55 -9.18 -2.12 30.43
N ILE A 56 -9.92 -2.65 29.44
CA ILE A 56 -9.56 -2.54 28.02
C ILE A 56 -9.70 -1.08 27.56
N VAL A 57 -10.80 -0.40 27.91
CA VAL A 57 -11.03 1.01 27.57
C VAL A 57 -9.87 1.88 28.10
N MET A 58 -9.46 1.68 29.36
CA MET A 58 -8.34 2.42 29.94
C MET A 58 -7.01 2.12 29.25
N ALA A 59 -6.78 0.88 28.83
CA ALA A 59 -5.62 0.52 28.03
C ALA A 59 -5.65 1.21 26.66
N LEU A 60 -6.77 1.16 25.95
CA LEU A 60 -6.96 1.84 24.67
C LEU A 60 -6.75 3.36 24.77
N LYS A 61 -7.32 4.01 25.79
CA LYS A 61 -7.14 5.44 26.03
C LYS A 61 -5.68 5.83 26.22
N ARG A 62 -4.92 5.03 26.97
CA ARG A 62 -3.48 5.27 27.17
C ARG A 62 -2.67 5.06 25.90
N ILE A 63 -3.03 4.04 25.12
CA ILE A 63 -2.36 3.73 23.86
C ILE A 63 -2.63 4.84 22.84
N SER A 64 -3.88 5.33 22.72
CA SER A 64 -4.21 6.38 21.74
C SER A 64 -3.32 7.61 21.91
N SER A 65 -3.09 8.06 23.14
CA SER A 65 -2.20 9.19 23.41
C SER A 65 -0.71 8.91 23.14
N SER A 66 -0.27 7.64 23.15
CA SER A 66 1.12 7.26 22.86
C SER A 66 1.38 6.91 21.39
N LEU A 67 0.37 6.44 20.67
CA LEU A 67 0.49 6.08 19.23
C LEU A 67 0.66 7.29 18.34
N GLU A 68 0.01 8.41 18.64
CA GLU A 68 0.17 9.69 17.94
C GLU A 68 1.64 10.10 17.83
N PHE A 69 2.42 9.82 18.88
CA PHE A 69 3.76 10.38 19.00
C PHE A 69 4.87 9.59 18.27
N THR A 70 4.78 8.26 18.20
CA THR A 70 5.98 7.48 17.82
C THR A 70 6.01 7.00 16.39
N SER A 71 4.90 6.49 15.85
CA SER A 71 4.86 5.96 14.48
C SER A 71 4.69 7.07 13.44
N THR A 72 3.83 8.05 13.75
CA THR A 72 3.54 9.16 12.86
C THR A 72 4.77 10.05 12.65
N HIS A 73 5.57 10.32 13.69
CA HIS A 73 6.78 11.14 13.55
C HIS A 73 7.86 10.54 12.65
N LYS A 74 8.05 9.21 12.70
CA LYS A 74 9.01 8.54 11.81
C LYS A 74 8.55 8.60 10.35
N ILE A 75 7.27 8.32 10.11
CA ILE A 75 6.66 8.39 8.78
C ILE A 75 6.69 9.83 8.25
N ILE A 76 6.31 10.82 9.07
CA ILE A 76 6.37 12.24 8.69
C ILE A 76 7.80 12.67 8.34
N ARG A 77 8.81 12.17 9.06
CA ARG A 77 10.21 12.46 8.71
C ARG A 77 10.56 11.94 7.32
N VAL A 78 10.19 10.70 6.97
CA VAL A 78 10.38 10.15 5.63
C VAL A 78 9.67 11.01 4.59
N LEU A 79 8.40 11.35 4.85
CA LEU A 79 7.59 12.15 3.93
C LEU A 79 8.09 13.60 3.75
N LYS A 80 8.76 14.17 4.76
CA LYS A 80 9.41 15.48 4.62
C LYS A 80 10.67 15.44 3.75
N ASN A 81 11.28 14.26 3.61
CA ASN A 81 12.51 14.04 2.85
C ASN A 81 12.23 13.30 1.53
N ILE A 82 10.98 13.23 1.07
CA ILE A 82 10.69 12.70 -0.27
C ILE A 82 11.35 13.60 -1.32
N GLY A 83 11.87 12.95 -2.36
CA GLY A 83 12.40 13.65 -3.52
C GLY A 83 11.30 14.03 -4.50
N ASP A 84 11.61 13.95 -5.78
CA ASP A 84 10.68 14.34 -6.84
C ASP A 84 9.41 13.50 -6.84
N ILE A 85 8.29 14.18 -7.06
CA ILE A 85 6.99 13.57 -7.35
C ILE A 85 6.66 13.87 -8.81
N THR A 86 6.50 12.83 -9.60
CA THR A 86 6.10 12.96 -11.00
C THR A 86 4.72 12.38 -11.21
N VAL A 87 3.85 13.14 -11.85
CA VAL A 87 2.52 12.68 -12.27
C VAL A 87 2.52 12.60 -13.79
N ARG A 88 2.06 11.48 -14.34
CA ARG A 88 1.84 11.30 -15.76
C ARG A 88 0.43 10.84 -16.01
N SER A 89 -0.25 11.46 -16.99
CA SER A 89 -1.61 11.12 -17.40
C SER A 89 -1.60 10.45 -18.78
N ASN A 90 -2.76 10.04 -19.25
CA ASN A 90 -2.97 9.39 -20.54
C ASN A 90 -2.13 8.11 -20.67
N LEU A 91 -2.23 7.26 -19.66
CA LEU A 91 -1.56 5.96 -19.67
C LEU A 91 -2.57 4.85 -19.95
N ILE A 92 -2.07 3.77 -20.56
CA ILE A 92 -2.82 2.54 -20.84
C ILE A 92 -2.09 1.38 -20.16
N ASP A 93 -2.82 0.58 -19.41
CA ASP A 93 -2.37 -0.70 -18.85
C ASP A 93 -2.85 -1.86 -19.70
N TYR A 94 -1.93 -2.74 -20.08
CA TYR A 94 -2.16 -3.97 -20.80
C TYR A 94 -1.73 -5.16 -19.95
N SER A 95 -2.63 -6.07 -19.64
CA SER A 95 -2.32 -7.34 -19.00
C SER A 95 -2.35 -8.47 -20.03
N PHE A 96 -1.22 -9.13 -20.23
CA PHE A 96 -1.06 -10.25 -21.15
C PHE A 96 -0.86 -11.56 -20.39
N LYS A 97 -1.33 -12.66 -20.99
CA LYS A 97 -0.95 -13.99 -20.54
C LYS A 97 0.53 -14.23 -20.86
N VAL A 98 1.29 -14.76 -19.90
CA VAL A 98 2.70 -15.10 -20.14
C VAL A 98 2.81 -16.13 -21.24
N SER A 99 3.66 -15.86 -22.25
CA SER A 99 4.02 -16.70 -23.37
C SER A 99 5.54 -16.69 -23.60
N ASP A 100 6.04 -17.61 -24.44
CA ASP A 100 7.46 -17.66 -24.79
C ASP A 100 7.87 -16.49 -25.71
N SER A 101 6.92 -15.96 -26.48
CA SER A 101 7.15 -14.84 -27.41
C SER A 101 7.06 -13.46 -26.76
N LEU A 102 6.40 -13.33 -25.61
CA LEU A 102 6.11 -12.04 -24.99
C LEU A 102 7.35 -11.18 -24.74
N LEU A 103 8.45 -11.78 -24.26
CA LEU A 103 9.72 -11.06 -24.03
C LEU A 103 10.36 -10.59 -25.35
N SER A 104 10.23 -11.38 -26.42
CA SER A 104 10.71 -10.99 -27.74
C SER A 104 9.90 -9.82 -28.30
N CYS A 105 8.57 -9.84 -28.15
CA CYS A 105 7.70 -8.73 -28.53
C CYS A 105 8.06 -7.45 -27.76
N GLN A 106 8.30 -7.58 -26.47
CA GLN A 106 8.70 -6.49 -25.58
C GLN A 106 10.04 -5.87 -25.99
N SER A 107 11.05 -6.71 -26.30
CA SER A 107 12.36 -6.26 -26.76
C SER A 107 12.26 -5.49 -28.09
N LYS A 108 11.51 -6.02 -29.06
CA LYS A 108 11.27 -5.35 -30.36
C LYS A 108 10.56 -4.01 -30.18
N PHE A 109 9.50 -3.99 -29.38
CA PHE A 109 8.76 -2.76 -29.07
C PHE A 109 9.70 -1.69 -28.49
N LEU A 110 10.53 -2.04 -27.50
CA LEU A 110 11.44 -1.10 -26.87
C LEU A 110 12.53 -0.59 -27.82
N SER A 111 13.00 -1.43 -28.75
CA SER A 111 14.02 -1.02 -29.73
C SER A 111 13.53 0.00 -30.77
N GLU A 112 12.22 0.14 -30.92
CA GLU A 112 11.59 1.09 -31.84
C GLU A 112 11.22 2.44 -31.19
N ILE A 113 11.63 2.65 -29.95
CA ILE A 113 11.39 3.90 -29.23
C ILE A 113 12.57 4.86 -29.47
N ASP A 114 12.37 5.86 -30.31
CA ASP A 114 13.42 6.82 -30.67
C ASP A 114 13.85 7.73 -29.51
N ASN A 115 12.90 8.13 -28.64
CA ASN A 115 13.13 9.05 -27.53
C ASN A 115 12.55 8.48 -26.24
N PRO A 116 13.22 7.52 -25.58
CA PRO A 116 12.66 6.82 -24.42
C PRO A 116 12.38 7.74 -23.22
N GLN A 117 13.00 8.92 -23.15
CA GLN A 117 12.76 9.88 -22.06
C GLN A 117 11.40 10.59 -22.15
N LEU A 118 10.78 10.63 -23.31
CA LEU A 118 9.49 11.29 -23.53
C LEU A 118 8.31 10.39 -23.16
N PHE A 119 8.49 9.09 -23.19
CA PHE A 119 7.42 8.12 -22.99
C PHE A 119 7.48 7.46 -21.61
N PHE A 120 6.31 7.15 -21.10
CA PHE A 120 6.20 6.31 -19.92
C PHE A 120 6.14 4.84 -20.37
N TYR A 121 6.98 4.04 -19.75
CA TYR A 121 6.97 2.60 -19.91
C TYR A 121 7.33 1.94 -18.58
N THR A 122 6.51 1.04 -18.13
CA THR A 122 6.84 0.12 -17.05
C THR A 122 6.28 -1.25 -17.35
N SER A 123 6.94 -2.29 -16.91
CA SER A 123 6.45 -3.65 -17.03
C SER A 123 6.75 -4.46 -15.78
N SER A 124 5.80 -5.31 -15.44
CA SER A 124 5.97 -6.33 -14.42
C SER A 124 5.62 -7.69 -14.99
N ARG A 125 6.33 -8.74 -14.59
CA ARG A 125 6.07 -10.11 -15.03
C ARG A 125 5.90 -11.02 -13.84
N GLY A 126 4.71 -11.58 -13.72
CA GLY A 126 4.39 -12.66 -12.80
C GLY A 126 4.61 -14.03 -13.43
N VAL A 127 4.07 -15.06 -12.81
CA VAL A 127 4.14 -16.45 -13.29
C VAL A 127 3.15 -16.68 -14.45
N THR A 128 1.96 -16.13 -14.36
CA THR A 128 0.85 -16.36 -15.31
C THR A 128 0.55 -15.16 -16.19
N GLU A 129 0.82 -13.95 -15.69
CA GLU A 129 0.47 -12.68 -16.31
C GLU A 129 1.65 -11.72 -16.34
N SER A 130 1.64 -10.82 -17.28
CA SER A 130 2.58 -9.71 -17.39
C SER A 130 1.83 -8.44 -17.69
N ASN A 131 2.08 -7.40 -16.89
CA ASN A 131 1.48 -6.09 -17.07
C ASN A 131 2.47 -5.14 -17.74
N ILE A 132 1.97 -4.33 -18.65
CA ILE A 132 2.75 -3.33 -19.37
C ILE A 132 1.94 -2.03 -19.40
N ILE A 133 2.49 -0.98 -18.76
CA ILE A 133 1.86 0.34 -18.78
C ILE A 133 2.68 1.27 -19.66
N ILE A 134 2.01 1.93 -20.58
CA ILE A 134 2.61 2.82 -21.59
C ILE A 134 1.86 4.15 -21.69
N SER A 135 2.52 5.16 -22.23
CA SER A 135 1.86 6.37 -22.72
C SER A 135 0.92 6.05 -23.89
N ASP A 136 -0.26 6.68 -23.92
CA ASP A 136 -1.28 6.45 -24.98
C ASP A 136 -0.74 6.64 -26.41
N GLU A 137 0.21 7.56 -26.59
CA GLU A 137 0.90 7.80 -27.86
C GLU A 137 1.60 6.55 -28.43
N MET A 138 1.91 5.56 -27.58
CA MET A 138 2.56 4.31 -27.99
C MET A 138 1.57 3.20 -28.34
N LYS A 139 0.26 3.46 -28.29
CA LYS A 139 -0.81 2.47 -28.48
C LYS A 139 -0.71 1.72 -29.81
N GLU A 140 -0.53 2.43 -30.91
CA GLU A 140 -0.46 1.81 -32.25
C GLU A 140 0.76 0.88 -32.38
N LYS A 141 1.91 1.31 -31.87
CA LYS A 141 3.10 0.46 -31.83
C LYS A 141 2.87 -0.77 -30.95
N MET A 142 2.23 -0.59 -29.78
CA MET A 142 1.90 -1.68 -28.89
C MET A 142 1.02 -2.73 -29.58
N GLU A 143 -0.04 -2.31 -30.24
CA GLU A 143 -0.95 -3.19 -30.98
C GLU A 143 -0.24 -3.92 -32.13
N THR A 144 0.75 -3.28 -32.76
CA THR A 144 1.54 -3.88 -33.83
C THR A 144 2.44 -5.01 -33.33
N TYR A 145 3.17 -4.79 -32.24
CA TYR A 145 4.14 -5.77 -31.73
C TYR A 145 3.51 -6.87 -30.88
N PHE A 146 2.42 -6.56 -30.16
CA PHE A 146 1.76 -7.48 -29.26
C PHE A 146 0.43 -8.04 -29.78
N GLY A 147 0.05 -7.72 -31.01
CA GLY A 147 -1.23 -8.13 -31.59
C GLY A 147 -1.45 -9.64 -31.71
N LYS A 148 -0.39 -10.46 -31.57
CA LYS A 148 -0.48 -11.93 -31.54
C LYS A 148 -0.48 -12.51 -30.13
N GLU A 149 -0.21 -11.69 -29.10
CA GLU A 149 -0.20 -12.11 -27.73
C GLU A 149 -1.63 -12.15 -27.14
N VAL A 150 -1.84 -13.00 -26.15
CA VAL A 150 -3.15 -13.15 -25.53
C VAL A 150 -3.35 -12.03 -24.52
N LEU A 151 -4.12 -11.02 -24.92
CA LEU A 151 -4.54 -9.92 -24.06
C LEU A 151 -5.63 -10.41 -23.08
N ILE A 152 -5.39 -10.24 -21.79
CA ILE A 152 -6.33 -10.56 -20.71
C ILE A 152 -7.19 -9.34 -20.40
N LYS A 153 -6.55 -8.18 -20.23
CA LYS A 153 -7.22 -6.94 -19.86
C LYS A 153 -6.50 -5.74 -20.45
N LYS A 154 -7.27 -4.72 -20.79
CA LYS A 154 -6.79 -3.40 -21.15
C LYS A 154 -7.55 -2.35 -20.34
N THR A 155 -6.85 -1.39 -19.79
CA THR A 155 -7.45 -0.27 -19.05
C THR A 155 -6.86 1.02 -19.58
N ASP A 156 -7.69 1.85 -20.16
CA ASP A 156 -7.30 3.14 -20.74
C ASP A 156 -7.49 4.27 -19.70
N ASN A 157 -6.96 5.44 -20.05
CA ASN A 157 -7.17 6.70 -19.32
C ASN A 157 -6.67 6.66 -17.87
N LEU A 158 -5.52 6.05 -17.65
CA LEU A 158 -4.88 5.97 -16.35
C LEU A 158 -3.92 7.15 -16.12
N SER A 159 -3.63 7.38 -14.85
CA SER A 159 -2.57 8.29 -14.42
C SER A 159 -1.63 7.56 -13.46
N SER A 160 -0.33 7.83 -13.54
CA SER A 160 0.66 7.34 -12.60
C SER A 160 1.17 8.45 -11.69
N ILE A 161 1.53 8.07 -10.46
CA ILE A 161 2.25 8.91 -9.52
C ILE A 161 3.53 8.17 -9.15
N SER A 162 4.67 8.74 -9.50
CA SER A 162 5.98 8.24 -9.10
C SER A 162 6.55 9.12 -7.99
N ILE A 163 6.94 8.50 -6.88
CA ILE A 163 7.47 9.19 -5.70
C ILE A 163 8.86 8.66 -5.40
N LYS A 164 9.87 9.53 -5.40
CA LYS A 164 11.23 9.17 -4.99
C LYS A 164 11.30 9.16 -3.47
N LEU A 165 11.30 7.97 -2.89
CA LEU A 165 11.43 7.79 -1.44
C LEU A 165 12.92 7.83 -1.03
N PRO A 166 13.25 8.38 0.16
CA PRO A 166 14.59 8.34 0.71
C PRO A 166 14.97 6.91 1.13
N GLU A 167 16.27 6.62 1.21
CA GLU A 167 16.79 5.27 1.54
C GLU A 167 16.29 4.76 2.90
N GLU A 168 16.07 5.63 3.86
CA GLU A 168 15.55 5.28 5.19
C GLU A 168 14.16 4.62 5.15
N ASN A 169 13.43 4.79 4.03
CA ASN A 169 12.13 4.15 3.83
C ASN A 169 12.18 2.62 4.03
N ILE A 170 13.29 1.96 3.66
CA ILE A 170 13.46 0.51 3.77
C ILE A 170 13.36 0.04 5.23
N SER A 171 13.80 0.86 6.18
CA SER A 171 13.85 0.52 7.60
C SER A 171 12.63 1.01 8.41
N ILE A 172 11.72 1.76 7.79
CA ILE A 172 10.56 2.35 8.46
C ILE A 172 9.28 1.73 7.94
N PRO A 173 8.71 0.75 8.65
CA PRO A 173 7.45 0.13 8.24
C PRO A 173 6.28 1.14 8.29
N GLY A 174 5.36 1.01 7.34
CA GLY A 174 4.13 1.79 7.33
C GLY A 174 4.12 3.01 6.41
N VAL A 175 5.22 3.37 5.75
CA VAL A 175 5.26 4.51 4.81
C VAL A 175 4.30 4.28 3.63
N TYR A 176 4.35 3.12 2.99
CA TYR A 176 3.42 2.77 1.90
C TYR A 176 1.97 2.73 2.39
N TYR A 177 1.72 2.12 3.56
CA TYR A 177 0.39 2.11 4.16
C TYR A 177 -0.15 3.53 4.34
N PHE A 178 0.65 4.46 4.82
CA PHE A 178 0.25 5.85 5.04
C PHE A 178 -0.12 6.55 3.71
N ILE A 179 0.70 6.36 2.67
CA ILE A 179 0.43 6.94 1.34
C ILE A 179 -0.89 6.38 0.78
N PHE A 180 -1.03 5.06 0.74
CA PHE A 180 -2.21 4.40 0.20
C PHE A 180 -3.48 4.69 1.01
N GLN A 181 -3.35 4.79 2.34
CA GLN A 181 -4.46 5.20 3.19
C GLN A 181 -4.96 6.60 2.83
N LYS A 182 -4.07 7.56 2.62
CA LYS A 182 -4.45 8.93 2.23
C LYS A 182 -5.12 8.95 0.86
N MET A 183 -4.61 8.23 -0.10
CA MET A 183 -5.24 8.11 -1.43
C MET A 183 -6.63 7.47 -1.34
N SER A 184 -6.78 6.39 -0.57
CA SER A 184 -8.07 5.72 -0.37
C SER A 184 -9.08 6.61 0.36
N TRP A 185 -8.62 7.42 1.31
CA TRP A 185 -9.47 8.36 2.04
C TRP A 185 -10.06 9.45 1.13
N GLU A 186 -9.28 9.89 0.15
CA GLU A 186 -9.73 10.82 -0.90
C GLU A 186 -10.53 10.13 -2.03
N GLY A 187 -10.85 8.85 -1.89
CA GLY A 187 -11.61 8.08 -2.87
C GLY A 187 -10.82 7.75 -4.15
N ILE A 188 -9.49 7.88 -4.13
CA ILE A 188 -8.64 7.55 -5.27
C ILE A 188 -8.46 6.05 -5.34
N ASN A 189 -8.91 5.44 -6.43
CA ASN A 189 -8.71 4.02 -6.70
C ASN A 189 -7.32 3.76 -7.26
N ILE A 190 -6.60 2.82 -6.66
CA ILE A 190 -5.27 2.37 -7.10
C ILE A 190 -5.47 1.02 -7.81
N ILE A 191 -4.94 0.89 -9.02
CA ILE A 191 -5.08 -0.32 -9.83
C ILE A 191 -3.83 -1.19 -9.69
N GLU A 192 -2.64 -0.58 -9.73
CA GLU A 192 -1.33 -1.22 -9.53
C GLU A 192 -0.36 -0.31 -8.78
#